data_50605ab5e9deaadff02bbde7711a0eaa
#
_entry.id   50605ab5e9deaadff02bbde7711a0eaa
#
_cell.length_a   1.000
_cell.length_b   1.000
_cell.length_c   1.000
_cell.angle_alpha   90.00
_cell.angle_beta   90.00
_cell.angle_gamma   90.00
#
_symmetry.space_group_name_H-M   'P 1'
#
loop_
_entity.id
_entity.type
_entity.pdbx_description
1 polymer ?
#
loop_
_entity_poly.entity_id
_entity_poly.type
_entity_poly.pdbx_seq_one_letter_code
_entity_poly.pdbx_strand_id
1 'polypeptide(L)'
;MYLDYFGLEEAPFSIAPDPRYLFMSERHREALAHLLYGVNGDGGFVVLTGEVGTGKTTICRFFLNQVPKTTDVAFIVNPKLSAKELLASICDEFGLETGPDPSIKALNDALNTYLLAAHSEGKQSVLIIDEAQNLQVDVLEQLRLLTNLETAEKKLLQIILLGQPELRMLLAQQELRQLNQRVTARYHLHELTRPELGIYVTCRLAVAGCRTRLFSNKALNKL
;
A
#
# COMPACT_ATOMS: atom_id res chain seq x y z
N MET A 1 13.32 29.86 -8.57
CA MET A 1 14.11 30.18 -9.81
C MET A 1 13.49 29.55 -11.06
N TYR A 2 13.41 28.21 -11.25
CA TYR A 2 12.74 27.66 -12.45
C TYR A 2 11.20 27.75 -12.38
N LEU A 3 10.63 27.68 -11.18
CA LEU A 3 9.17 27.77 -10.98
C LEU A 3 8.63 29.10 -11.53
N ASP A 4 9.21 30.21 -11.10
CA ASP A 4 8.80 31.54 -11.54
C ASP A 4 8.99 31.74 -13.05
N TYR A 5 10.11 31.22 -13.59
CA TYR A 5 10.39 31.30 -15.02
C TYR A 5 9.36 30.58 -15.89
N PHE A 6 8.87 29.42 -15.43
CA PHE A 6 7.87 28.62 -16.15
C PHE A 6 6.44 28.86 -15.69
N GLY A 7 6.21 29.77 -14.75
CA GLY A 7 4.90 30.06 -14.19
C GLY A 7 4.29 28.88 -13.41
N LEU A 8 5.12 28.15 -12.67
CA LEU A 8 4.72 27.01 -11.87
C LEU A 8 4.52 27.46 -10.41
N GLU A 9 3.45 26.98 -9.78
CA GLU A 9 3.15 27.26 -8.36
C GLU A 9 3.96 26.34 -7.43
N GLU A 10 4.25 25.11 -7.87
CA GLU A 10 5.01 24.11 -7.12
C GLU A 10 5.81 23.18 -8.04
N ALA A 11 6.67 22.33 -7.47
CA ALA A 11 7.53 21.40 -8.24
C ALA A 11 6.71 20.25 -8.84
N PRO A 12 6.49 20.18 -10.17
CA PRO A 12 5.60 19.20 -10.78
C PRO A 12 6.11 17.75 -10.70
N PHE A 13 7.42 17.57 -10.58
CA PHE A 13 8.08 16.25 -10.58
C PHE A 13 8.76 15.95 -9.25
N SER A 14 8.15 16.41 -8.14
CA SER A 14 8.59 16.00 -6.80
C SER A 14 8.49 14.48 -6.65
N ILE A 15 9.48 13.88 -5.97
CA ILE A 15 9.49 12.45 -5.63
C ILE A 15 8.54 12.13 -4.47
N ALA A 16 8.09 13.14 -3.72
CA ALA A 16 7.13 12.93 -2.63
C ALA A 16 5.80 12.41 -3.20
N PRO A 17 5.26 11.31 -2.65
CA PRO A 17 4.00 10.73 -3.12
C PRO A 17 2.84 11.63 -2.69
N ASP A 18 2.33 12.43 -3.63
CA ASP A 18 1.16 13.30 -3.46
C ASP A 18 0.02 12.78 -4.35
N PRO A 19 -1.12 12.38 -3.77
CA PRO A 19 -2.28 11.88 -4.53
C PRO A 19 -2.84 12.87 -5.55
N ARG A 20 -2.66 14.18 -5.39
CA ARG A 20 -3.09 15.21 -6.36
C ARG A 20 -2.41 15.03 -7.71
N TYR A 21 -1.18 14.53 -7.69
CA TYR A 21 -0.37 14.29 -8.87
C TYR A 21 -0.53 12.88 -9.46
N LEU A 22 -1.46 12.08 -8.94
CA LEU A 22 -1.70 10.75 -9.47
C LEU A 22 -2.31 10.84 -10.88
N PHE A 23 -1.56 10.41 -11.87
CA PHE A 23 -2.08 10.15 -13.20
C PHE A 23 -2.77 8.78 -13.21
N MET A 24 -4.10 8.79 -13.21
CA MET A 24 -4.91 7.59 -13.16
C MET A 24 -4.97 6.89 -14.54
N SER A 25 -3.89 6.17 -14.90
CA SER A 25 -3.88 5.32 -16.09
C SER A 25 -4.86 4.14 -15.92
N GLU A 26 -5.13 3.39 -16.99
CA GLU A 26 -5.95 2.19 -16.93
C GLU A 26 -5.40 1.19 -15.90
N ARG A 27 -4.08 0.98 -15.92
CA ARG A 27 -3.38 0.11 -14.97
C ARG A 27 -3.51 0.56 -13.52
N HIS A 28 -3.50 1.88 -13.27
CA HIS A 28 -3.73 2.41 -11.93
C HIS A 28 -5.19 2.19 -11.49
N ARG A 29 -6.17 2.29 -12.40
CA ARG A 29 -7.57 1.96 -12.11
C ARG A 29 -7.76 0.49 -11.76
N GLU A 30 -7.10 -0.40 -12.49
CA GLU A 30 -7.11 -1.84 -12.18
C GLU A 30 -6.45 -2.12 -10.82
N ALA A 31 -5.27 -1.53 -10.54
CA ALA A 31 -4.62 -1.64 -9.25
C ALA A 31 -5.53 -1.19 -8.10
N LEU A 32 -6.18 -0.04 -8.26
CA LEU A 32 -7.14 0.47 -7.28
C LEU A 32 -8.32 -0.49 -7.09
N ALA A 33 -8.85 -1.04 -8.18
CA ALA A 33 -9.95 -2.02 -8.12
C ALA A 33 -9.54 -3.27 -7.34
N HIS A 34 -8.30 -3.78 -7.54
CA HIS A 34 -7.78 -4.91 -6.77
C HIS A 34 -7.62 -4.58 -5.28
N LEU A 35 -7.16 -3.38 -4.93
CA LEU A 35 -7.07 -2.94 -3.52
C LEU A 35 -8.46 -2.83 -2.88
N LEU A 36 -9.42 -2.20 -3.55
CA LEU A 36 -10.81 -2.07 -3.06
C LEU A 36 -11.51 -3.42 -2.95
N TYR A 37 -11.32 -4.31 -3.94
CA TYR A 37 -11.85 -5.67 -3.88
C TYR A 37 -11.31 -6.43 -2.67
N GLY A 38 -10.01 -6.30 -2.41
CA GLY A 38 -9.38 -6.94 -1.27
C GLY A 38 -9.95 -6.49 0.07
N VAL A 39 -10.20 -5.20 0.24
CA VAL A 39 -10.76 -4.66 1.51
C VAL A 39 -12.21 -5.10 1.72
N ASN A 40 -13.00 -5.16 0.65
CA ASN A 40 -14.39 -5.61 0.72
C ASN A 40 -14.56 -7.14 0.75
N GLY A 41 -13.46 -7.88 0.62
CA GLY A 41 -13.45 -9.35 0.62
C GLY A 41 -13.47 -9.96 2.03
N ASP A 42 -13.37 -11.29 2.07
CA ASP A 42 -13.42 -12.08 3.31
C ASP A 42 -12.07 -12.12 4.07
N GLY A 43 -11.23 -11.10 3.90
CA GLY A 43 -9.92 -11.00 4.54
C GLY A 43 -8.83 -11.82 3.82
N GLY A 44 -7.60 -11.76 4.36
CA GLY A 44 -6.43 -12.40 3.76
C GLY A 44 -5.40 -11.39 3.25
N PHE A 45 -4.69 -11.74 2.17
CA PHE A 45 -3.64 -10.90 1.62
C PHE A 45 -4.01 -10.35 0.24
N VAL A 46 -3.76 -9.06 0.02
CA VAL A 46 -3.68 -8.45 -1.31
C VAL A 46 -2.22 -8.08 -1.57
N VAL A 47 -1.72 -8.40 -2.74
CA VAL A 47 -0.34 -8.13 -3.12
C VAL A 47 -0.31 -7.21 -4.34
N LEU A 48 0.23 -6.01 -4.17
CA LEU A 48 0.50 -5.07 -5.26
C LEU A 48 2.01 -4.93 -5.45
N THR A 49 2.50 -5.38 -6.59
CA THR A 49 3.92 -5.26 -6.94
C THR A 49 4.11 -4.31 -8.13
N GLY A 50 5.33 -3.85 -8.35
CA GLY A 50 5.72 -3.03 -9.49
C GLY A 50 7.11 -2.45 -9.31
N GLU A 51 7.73 -2.00 -10.39
CA GLU A 51 9.06 -1.38 -10.36
C GLU A 51 9.08 -0.09 -9.53
N VAL A 52 10.27 0.35 -9.17
CA VAL A 52 10.47 1.64 -8.49
C VAL A 52 9.93 2.77 -9.37
N GLY A 53 9.17 3.70 -8.78
CA GLY A 53 8.62 4.83 -9.51
C GLY A 53 7.30 4.56 -10.26
N THR A 54 6.75 3.34 -10.27
CA THR A 54 5.46 3.04 -10.92
C THR A 54 4.24 3.66 -10.22
N GLY A 55 4.41 4.25 -9.03
CA GLY A 55 3.32 4.93 -8.31
C GLY A 55 2.58 4.06 -7.30
N LYS A 56 3.13 2.92 -6.87
CA LYS A 56 2.51 2.03 -5.86
C LYS A 56 2.07 2.77 -4.59
N THR A 57 2.99 3.51 -3.98
CA THR A 57 2.69 4.28 -2.76
C THR A 57 1.68 5.40 -3.02
N THR A 58 1.72 6.01 -4.22
CA THR A 58 0.77 7.06 -4.59
C THR A 58 -0.64 6.51 -4.77
N ILE A 59 -0.80 5.35 -5.46
CA ILE A 59 -2.10 4.70 -5.61
C ILE A 59 -2.63 4.19 -4.28
N CYS A 60 -1.75 3.71 -3.39
CA CYS A 60 -2.13 3.30 -2.05
C CYS A 60 -2.66 4.48 -1.23
N ARG A 61 -2.00 5.63 -1.25
CA ARG A 61 -2.51 6.86 -0.60
C ARG A 61 -3.82 7.34 -1.20
N PHE A 62 -3.98 7.22 -2.52
CA PHE A 62 -5.26 7.52 -3.17
C PHE A 62 -6.36 6.54 -2.73
N PHE A 63 -6.05 5.26 -2.63
CA PHE A 63 -6.93 4.22 -2.10
C PHE A 63 -7.39 4.56 -0.67
N LEU A 64 -6.48 5.00 0.22
CA LEU A 64 -6.81 5.40 1.59
C LEU A 64 -7.85 6.54 1.66
N ASN A 65 -7.89 7.41 0.64
CA ASN A 65 -8.92 8.44 0.55
C ASN A 65 -10.28 7.91 0.08
N GLN A 66 -10.35 6.67 -0.43
CA GLN A 66 -11.56 6.04 -0.96
C GLN A 66 -12.19 5.02 0.00
N VAL A 67 -11.43 4.53 0.99
CA VAL A 67 -11.94 3.58 1.97
C VAL A 67 -12.99 4.25 2.87
N PRO A 68 -14.04 3.49 3.29
CA PRO A 68 -15.03 4.01 4.21
C PRO A 68 -14.40 4.52 5.52
N LYS A 69 -14.97 5.55 6.12
CA LYS A 69 -14.53 6.07 7.44
C LYS A 69 -14.67 5.05 8.58
N THR A 70 -15.39 3.97 8.34
CA THR A 70 -15.52 2.83 9.24
C THR A 70 -14.37 1.82 9.09
N THR A 71 -13.35 2.15 8.31
CA THR A 71 -12.16 1.30 8.14
C THR A 71 -11.01 1.86 8.98
N ASP A 72 -10.58 1.08 9.94
CA ASP A 72 -9.38 1.38 10.73
C ASP A 72 -8.14 0.89 9.96
N VAL A 73 -7.14 1.74 9.78
CA VAL A 73 -5.96 1.46 8.95
C VAL A 73 -4.69 1.60 9.75
N ALA A 74 -3.87 0.55 9.76
CA ALA A 74 -2.47 0.58 10.17
C ALA A 74 -1.57 0.65 8.92
N PHE A 75 -0.62 1.59 8.86
CA PHE A 75 0.23 1.81 7.70
C PHE A 75 1.72 1.76 8.07
N ILE A 76 2.39 0.67 7.74
CA ILE A 76 3.81 0.43 8.03
C ILE A 76 4.65 0.74 6.78
N VAL A 77 5.60 1.66 6.93
CA VAL A 77 6.55 2.03 5.88
C VAL A 77 7.93 1.49 6.21
N ASN A 78 8.60 0.86 5.24
CA ASN A 78 9.96 0.33 5.35
C ASN A 78 10.16 -0.67 6.51
N PRO A 79 9.59 -1.87 6.43
CA PRO A 79 9.47 -2.81 7.54
C PRO A 79 10.73 -3.69 7.73
N LYS A 80 11.93 -3.09 7.88
CA LYS A 80 13.13 -3.82 8.34
C LYS A 80 13.05 -4.06 9.84
N LEU A 81 12.05 -4.81 10.27
CA LEU A 81 11.70 -5.04 11.66
C LEU A 81 11.72 -6.54 11.96
N SER A 82 12.04 -6.91 13.18
CA SER A 82 11.76 -8.25 13.70
C SER A 82 10.24 -8.47 13.85
N ALA A 83 9.81 -9.70 13.99
CA ALA A 83 8.40 -10.03 14.19
C ALA A 83 7.79 -9.30 15.40
N LYS A 84 8.55 -9.18 16.50
CA LYS A 84 8.11 -8.44 17.70
C LYS A 84 7.94 -6.95 17.43
N GLU A 85 8.92 -6.32 16.77
CA GLU A 85 8.88 -4.89 16.44
C GLU A 85 7.76 -4.58 15.45
N LEU A 86 7.53 -5.44 14.45
CA LEU A 86 6.41 -5.27 13.52
C LEU A 86 5.07 -5.34 14.26
N LEU A 87 4.86 -6.32 15.13
CA LEU A 87 3.62 -6.43 15.93
C LEU A 87 3.42 -5.21 16.82
N ALA A 88 4.49 -4.72 17.47
CA ALA A 88 4.42 -3.51 18.28
C ALA A 88 4.02 -2.29 17.42
N SER A 89 4.65 -2.12 16.25
CA SER A 89 4.30 -1.04 15.33
C SER A 89 2.85 -1.13 14.84
N ILE A 90 2.33 -2.34 14.59
CA ILE A 90 0.91 -2.53 14.23
C ILE A 90 0.00 -2.12 15.40
N CYS A 91 0.36 -2.48 16.63
CA CYS A 91 -0.38 -2.05 17.82
C CYS A 91 -0.39 -0.52 17.94
N ASP A 92 0.77 0.12 17.76
CA ASP A 92 0.92 1.58 17.84
C ASP A 92 0.06 2.28 16.77
N GLU A 93 0.06 1.79 15.52
CA GLU A 93 -0.75 2.32 14.42
C GLU A 93 -2.27 2.19 14.67
N PHE A 94 -2.70 1.12 15.37
CA PHE A 94 -4.09 0.99 15.81
C PHE A 94 -4.39 1.71 17.14
N GLY A 95 -3.41 2.43 17.71
CA GLY A 95 -3.56 3.17 18.96
C GLY A 95 -3.72 2.30 20.20
N LEU A 96 -3.12 1.09 20.20
CA LEU A 96 -3.19 0.16 21.33
C LEU A 96 -2.07 0.44 22.34
N GLU A 97 -2.44 0.60 23.60
CA GLU A 97 -1.46 0.70 24.69
C GLU A 97 -0.89 -0.68 25.01
N THR A 98 0.36 -0.89 24.63
CA THR A 98 1.14 -2.08 24.99
C THR A 98 2.24 -1.67 25.97
N GLY A 99 2.42 -2.33 27.06
CA GLY A 99 3.43 -1.97 28.07
C GLY A 99 4.86 -1.78 27.48
N PRO A 100 5.84 -1.35 28.28
CA PRO A 100 7.15 -0.91 27.79
C PRO A 100 7.99 -2.01 27.11
N ASP A 101 7.74 -3.28 27.40
CA ASP A 101 8.42 -4.42 26.74
C ASP A 101 7.47 -5.61 26.61
N PRO A 102 6.45 -5.52 25.73
CA PRO A 102 5.45 -6.58 25.60
C PRO A 102 6.06 -7.83 24.96
N SER A 103 5.61 -9.00 25.35
CA SER A 103 5.92 -10.25 24.65
C SER A 103 5.14 -10.34 23.34
N ILE A 104 5.61 -11.15 22.38
CA ILE A 104 4.87 -11.44 21.14
C ILE A 104 3.45 -11.93 21.43
N LYS A 105 3.28 -12.73 22.49
CA LYS A 105 1.97 -13.19 22.92
C LYS A 105 1.08 -12.02 23.36
N ALA A 106 1.60 -11.13 24.21
CA ALA A 106 0.83 -9.96 24.68
C ALA A 106 0.39 -9.06 23.52
N LEU A 107 1.26 -8.84 22.53
CA LEU A 107 0.94 -8.09 21.31
C LEU A 107 -0.16 -8.76 20.48
N ASN A 108 -0.07 -10.07 20.28
CA ASN A 108 -1.10 -10.83 19.57
C ASN A 108 -2.45 -10.80 20.33
N ASP A 109 -2.44 -10.95 21.66
CA ASP A 109 -3.65 -10.91 22.47
C ASP A 109 -4.31 -9.52 22.43
N ALA A 110 -3.52 -8.44 22.48
CA ALA A 110 -4.00 -7.06 22.34
C ALA A 110 -4.63 -6.82 20.95
N LEU A 111 -3.95 -7.23 19.88
CA LEU A 111 -4.47 -7.13 18.51
C LEU A 111 -5.75 -7.93 18.33
N ASN A 112 -5.82 -9.16 18.85
CA ASN A 112 -7.01 -9.99 18.75
C ASN A 112 -8.20 -9.32 19.45
N THR A 113 -7.99 -8.83 20.67
CA THR A 113 -9.04 -8.12 21.44
C THR A 113 -9.55 -6.91 20.69
N TYR A 114 -8.65 -6.10 20.15
CA TYR A 114 -8.99 -4.93 19.34
C TYR A 114 -9.78 -5.28 18.10
N LEU A 115 -9.30 -6.25 17.30
CA LEU A 115 -9.94 -6.65 16.04
C LEU A 115 -11.35 -7.20 16.27
N LEU A 116 -11.57 -7.96 17.35
CA LEU A 116 -12.91 -8.43 17.75
C LEU A 116 -13.83 -7.26 18.13
N ALA A 117 -13.31 -6.29 18.89
CA ALA A 117 -14.09 -5.11 19.29
C ALA A 117 -14.44 -4.25 18.05
N ALA A 118 -13.48 -3.96 17.19
CA ALA A 118 -13.70 -3.21 15.93
C ALA A 118 -14.75 -3.89 15.05
N HIS A 119 -14.65 -5.22 14.90
CA HIS A 119 -15.64 -5.99 14.15
C HIS A 119 -17.05 -5.91 14.76
N SER A 120 -17.18 -5.98 16.08
CA SER A 120 -18.47 -5.86 16.77
C SER A 120 -19.13 -4.48 16.58
N GLU A 121 -18.30 -3.44 16.34
CA GLU A 121 -18.74 -2.08 16.00
C GLU A 121 -19.04 -1.91 14.49
N GLY A 122 -18.91 -2.96 13.70
CA GLY A 122 -19.11 -2.91 12.24
C GLY A 122 -17.96 -2.26 11.47
N LYS A 123 -16.80 -2.12 12.11
CA LYS A 123 -15.59 -1.60 11.49
C LYS A 123 -14.80 -2.69 10.76
N GLN A 124 -14.06 -2.29 9.75
CA GLN A 124 -13.09 -3.13 9.05
C GLN A 124 -11.68 -2.71 9.47
N SER A 125 -10.78 -3.68 9.64
CA SER A 125 -9.37 -3.40 9.95
C SER A 125 -8.47 -3.80 8.80
N VAL A 126 -7.61 -2.86 8.37
CA VAL A 126 -6.69 -3.04 7.23
C VAL A 126 -5.27 -2.72 7.68
N LEU A 127 -4.37 -3.65 7.46
CA LEU A 127 -2.94 -3.45 7.63
C LEU A 127 -2.29 -3.28 6.25
N ILE A 128 -1.60 -2.19 6.04
CA ILE A 128 -0.85 -1.92 4.81
C ILE A 128 0.62 -1.91 5.15
N ILE A 129 1.40 -2.65 4.39
CA ILE A 129 2.86 -2.69 4.52
C ILE A 129 3.47 -2.29 3.18
N ASP A 130 4.16 -1.16 3.15
CA ASP A 130 4.92 -0.71 1.98
C ASP A 130 6.35 -1.23 2.05
N GLU A 131 7.01 -1.39 0.89
CA GLU A 131 8.33 -1.99 0.73
C GLU A 131 8.43 -3.41 1.34
N ALA A 132 7.36 -4.19 1.23
CA ALA A 132 7.23 -5.51 1.85
C ALA A 132 8.26 -6.55 1.38
N GLN A 133 9.01 -6.33 0.28
CA GLN A 133 10.15 -7.16 -0.10
C GLN A 133 11.31 -7.12 0.91
N ASN A 134 11.31 -6.14 1.84
CA ASN A 134 12.29 -6.02 2.92
C ASN A 134 11.95 -6.88 4.15
N LEU A 135 10.76 -7.49 4.19
CA LEU A 135 10.36 -8.40 5.27
C LEU A 135 11.16 -9.71 5.22
N GLN A 136 11.47 -10.23 6.38
CA GLN A 136 12.04 -11.57 6.52
C GLN A 136 10.93 -12.63 6.50
N VAL A 137 11.30 -13.88 6.22
CA VAL A 137 10.34 -15.00 6.10
C VAL A 137 9.57 -15.24 7.40
N ASP A 138 10.25 -15.19 8.55
CA ASP A 138 9.64 -15.35 9.86
C ASP A 138 8.62 -14.25 10.19
N VAL A 139 8.89 -13.03 9.73
CA VAL A 139 7.96 -11.89 9.88
C VAL A 139 6.72 -12.08 9.02
N LEU A 140 6.87 -12.55 7.78
CA LEU A 140 5.75 -12.89 6.90
C LEU A 140 4.92 -14.03 7.46
N GLU A 141 5.55 -15.05 8.08
CA GLU A 141 4.82 -16.13 8.77
C GLU A 141 4.06 -15.59 9.99
N GLN A 142 4.61 -14.63 10.73
CA GLN A 142 3.87 -13.97 11.81
C GLN A 142 2.64 -13.22 11.30
N LEU A 143 2.75 -12.51 10.15
CA LEU A 143 1.60 -11.89 9.49
C LEU A 143 0.55 -12.92 9.05
N ARG A 144 0.98 -14.08 8.55
CA ARG A 144 0.08 -15.18 8.22
C ARG A 144 -0.72 -15.65 9.44
N LEU A 145 -0.07 -15.71 10.61
CA LEU A 145 -0.76 -16.10 11.85
C LEU A 145 -1.84 -15.07 12.25
N LEU A 146 -1.60 -13.77 12.03
CA LEU A 146 -2.61 -12.73 12.27
C LEU A 146 -3.87 -12.91 11.38
N THR A 147 -3.73 -13.46 10.17
CA THR A 147 -4.89 -13.74 9.32
C THR A 147 -5.71 -14.96 9.76
N ASN A 148 -5.30 -15.67 10.82
CA ASN A 148 -6.13 -16.69 11.49
C ASN A 148 -7.16 -16.07 12.46
N LEU A 149 -7.03 -14.77 12.75
CA LEU A 149 -7.99 -14.07 13.57
C LEU A 149 -9.27 -13.88 12.76
N GLU A 150 -10.28 -14.71 13.06
CA GLU A 150 -11.54 -14.77 12.35
C GLU A 150 -12.70 -15.03 13.30
N THR A 151 -13.88 -14.61 12.90
CA THR A 151 -15.14 -15.08 13.47
C THR A 151 -15.66 -16.28 12.68
N ALA A 152 -16.81 -16.83 13.04
CA ALA A 152 -17.44 -17.90 12.26
C ALA A 152 -17.80 -17.46 10.81
N GLU A 153 -17.87 -16.15 10.55
CA GLU A 153 -18.37 -15.59 9.30
C GLU A 153 -17.28 -14.85 8.47
N LYS A 154 -16.33 -14.20 9.14
CA LYS A 154 -15.36 -13.32 8.46
C LYS A 154 -13.99 -13.31 9.15
N LYS A 155 -12.95 -13.04 8.36
CA LYS A 155 -11.63 -12.66 8.87
C LYS A 155 -11.65 -11.23 9.38
N LEU A 156 -10.93 -11.00 10.48
CA LEU A 156 -10.94 -9.71 11.20
C LEU A 156 -9.94 -8.71 10.62
N LEU A 157 -8.92 -9.18 9.90
CA LEU A 157 -7.85 -8.34 9.38
C LEU A 157 -7.60 -8.61 7.89
N GLN A 158 -7.60 -7.54 7.11
CA GLN A 158 -7.13 -7.54 5.74
C GLN A 158 -5.70 -7.02 5.69
N ILE A 159 -4.81 -7.70 4.97
CA ILE A 159 -3.40 -7.29 4.84
C ILE A 159 -3.10 -6.95 3.37
N ILE A 160 -2.57 -5.76 3.14
CA ILE A 160 -2.12 -5.30 1.82
C ILE A 160 -0.60 -5.21 1.84
N LEU A 161 0.07 -5.96 0.98
CA LEU A 161 1.51 -5.92 0.78
C LEU A 161 1.84 -5.17 -0.49
N LEU A 162 2.54 -4.05 -0.37
CA LEU A 162 3.07 -3.28 -1.49
C LEU A 162 4.57 -3.57 -1.59
N GLY A 163 5.07 -3.80 -2.79
CA GLY A 163 6.50 -4.08 -2.93
C GLY A 163 7.01 -4.08 -4.36
N GLN A 164 8.32 -4.24 -4.47
CA GLN A 164 9.01 -4.41 -5.74
C GLN A 164 8.82 -5.85 -6.27
N PRO A 165 9.22 -6.16 -7.52
CA PRO A 165 9.06 -7.50 -8.09
C PRO A 165 9.68 -8.62 -7.24
N GLU A 166 10.72 -8.30 -6.43
CA GLU A 166 11.37 -9.21 -5.50
C GLU A 166 10.40 -9.80 -4.47
N LEU A 167 9.35 -9.06 -4.11
CA LEU A 167 8.28 -9.57 -3.23
C LEU A 167 7.61 -10.81 -3.82
N ARG A 168 7.46 -10.89 -5.15
CA ARG A 168 6.88 -12.07 -5.81
C ARG A 168 7.78 -13.30 -5.64
N MET A 169 9.10 -13.09 -5.77
CA MET A 169 10.08 -14.17 -5.58
C MET A 169 10.12 -14.61 -4.12
N LEU A 170 10.07 -13.67 -3.19
CA LEU A 170 10.01 -13.95 -1.76
C LEU A 170 8.77 -14.80 -1.41
N LEU A 171 7.58 -14.38 -1.86
CA LEU A 171 6.33 -15.10 -1.61
C LEU A 171 6.23 -16.46 -2.33
N ALA A 172 7.07 -16.72 -3.33
CA ALA A 172 7.12 -18.02 -4.03
C ALA A 172 7.98 -19.07 -3.31
N GLN A 173 8.68 -18.70 -2.24
CA GLN A 173 9.50 -19.64 -1.46
C GLN A 173 8.62 -20.71 -0.80
N GLN A 174 9.21 -21.90 -0.61
CA GLN A 174 8.49 -23.06 -0.07
C GLN A 174 7.97 -22.79 1.35
N GLU A 175 8.74 -22.10 2.15
CA GLU A 175 8.40 -21.70 3.52
C GLU A 175 7.13 -20.86 3.59
N LEU A 176 6.89 -20.00 2.59
CA LEU A 176 5.73 -19.09 2.52
C LEU A 176 4.54 -19.65 1.73
N ARG A 177 4.55 -20.95 1.39
CA ARG A 177 3.48 -21.58 0.60
C ARG A 177 2.10 -21.39 1.24
N GLN A 178 1.99 -21.47 2.56
CA GLN A 178 0.71 -21.31 3.27
C GLN A 178 0.21 -19.86 3.23
N LEU A 179 1.11 -18.87 3.35
CA LEU A 179 0.77 -17.46 3.17
C LEU A 179 0.31 -17.23 1.73
N ASN A 180 1.05 -17.79 0.77
CA ASN A 180 0.78 -17.64 -0.64
C ASN A 180 -0.62 -18.15 -1.06
N GLN A 181 -1.14 -19.19 -0.38
CA GLN A 181 -2.49 -19.70 -0.57
C GLN A 181 -3.59 -18.76 -0.03
N ARG A 182 -3.24 -17.82 0.85
CA ARG A 182 -4.17 -16.83 1.42
C ARG A 182 -4.19 -15.51 0.67
N VAL A 183 -3.44 -15.41 -0.42
CA VAL A 183 -3.46 -14.21 -1.26
C VAL A 183 -4.70 -14.25 -2.14
N THR A 184 -5.66 -13.38 -1.85
CA THR A 184 -6.95 -13.27 -2.53
C THR A 184 -6.87 -12.47 -3.82
N ALA A 185 -5.97 -11.49 -3.89
CA ALA A 185 -5.76 -10.69 -5.09
C ALA A 185 -4.27 -10.37 -5.29
N ARG A 186 -3.85 -10.38 -6.56
CA ARG A 186 -2.49 -10.01 -6.97
C ARG A 186 -2.57 -9.11 -8.17
N TYR A 187 -1.86 -8.02 -8.10
CA TYR A 187 -1.71 -7.14 -9.25
C TYR A 187 -0.25 -6.70 -9.39
N HIS A 188 0.21 -6.60 -10.63
CA HIS A 188 1.52 -6.04 -10.95
C HIS A 188 1.34 -4.73 -11.70
N LEU A 189 1.67 -3.63 -11.05
CA LEU A 189 1.58 -2.30 -11.61
C LEU A 189 2.78 -2.07 -12.54
N HIS A 190 2.52 -2.11 -13.83
CA HIS A 190 3.51 -1.86 -14.85
C HIS A 190 3.78 -0.36 -15.00
N GLU A 191 4.90 -0.04 -15.60
CA GLU A 191 5.27 1.32 -16.01
C GLU A 191 4.25 1.91 -16.99
N LEU A 192 4.22 3.24 -17.06
CA LEU A 192 3.43 3.94 -18.07
C LEU A 192 3.92 3.62 -19.48
N THR A 193 2.99 3.46 -20.40
CA THR A 193 3.33 3.35 -21.82
C THR A 193 3.82 4.68 -22.37
N ARG A 194 4.54 4.63 -23.47
CA ARG A 194 5.04 5.84 -24.14
C ARG A 194 3.94 6.88 -24.45
N PRO A 195 2.76 6.52 -24.95
CA PRO A 195 1.65 7.47 -25.12
C PRO A 195 1.17 8.07 -23.78
N GLU A 196 1.09 7.26 -22.73
CA GLU A 196 0.64 7.70 -21.40
C GLU A 196 1.64 8.66 -20.76
N LEU A 197 2.94 8.51 -21.03
CA LEU A 197 3.98 9.37 -20.46
C LEU A 197 3.78 10.84 -20.86
N GLY A 198 3.42 11.12 -22.11
CA GLY A 198 3.13 12.47 -22.57
C GLY A 198 1.94 13.10 -21.84
N ILE A 199 0.89 12.31 -21.59
CA ILE A 199 -0.30 12.73 -20.83
C ILE A 199 0.07 12.94 -19.37
N TYR A 200 0.81 12.01 -18.78
CA TYR A 200 1.32 12.12 -17.41
C TYR A 200 2.08 13.42 -17.17
N VAL A 201 3.05 13.75 -18.03
CA VAL A 201 3.82 15.00 -17.94
C VAL A 201 2.89 16.21 -18.00
N THR A 202 1.93 16.22 -18.92
CA THR A 202 0.96 17.31 -19.06
C THR A 202 0.08 17.45 -17.80
N CYS A 203 -0.43 16.35 -17.27
CA CYS A 203 -1.23 16.35 -16.04
C CYS A 203 -0.43 16.90 -14.84
N ARG A 204 0.81 16.46 -14.66
CA ARG A 204 1.67 16.96 -13.57
C ARG A 204 1.94 18.44 -13.66
N LEU A 205 2.21 18.95 -14.87
CA LEU A 205 2.38 20.38 -15.11
C LEU A 205 1.09 21.17 -14.84
N ALA A 206 -0.05 20.64 -15.25
CA ALA A 206 -1.36 21.28 -15.00
C ALA A 206 -1.66 21.40 -13.52
N VAL A 207 -1.41 20.35 -12.72
CA VAL A 207 -1.56 20.38 -11.26
C VAL A 207 -0.64 21.41 -10.62
N ALA A 208 0.59 21.57 -11.16
CA ALA A 208 1.54 22.59 -10.71
C ALA A 208 1.24 24.01 -11.20
N GLY A 209 0.06 24.26 -11.77
CA GLY A 209 -0.39 25.60 -12.21
C GLY A 209 0.05 25.98 -13.63
N CYS A 210 0.74 25.10 -14.36
CA CYS A 210 1.21 25.39 -15.72
C CYS A 210 0.05 25.44 -16.72
N ARG A 211 -0.12 26.57 -17.41
CA ARG A 211 -1.16 26.78 -18.43
C ARG A 211 -0.65 26.69 -19.86
N THR A 212 0.65 26.48 -20.02
CA THR A 212 1.31 26.46 -21.34
C THR A 212 2.04 25.16 -21.55
N ARG A 213 2.24 24.80 -22.82
CA ARG A 213 3.02 23.60 -23.17
C ARG A 213 4.51 23.87 -23.02
N LEU A 214 5.16 23.28 -22.02
CA LEU A 214 6.59 23.47 -21.74
C LEU A 214 7.49 22.50 -22.54
N PHE A 215 7.01 21.30 -22.86
CA PHE A 215 7.80 20.29 -23.56
C PHE A 215 7.35 20.12 -25.02
N SER A 216 8.31 20.13 -25.94
CA SER A 216 8.05 19.78 -27.33
C SER A 216 7.80 18.27 -27.48
N ASN A 217 7.13 17.84 -28.57
CA ASN A 217 6.97 16.42 -28.90
C ASN A 217 8.32 15.69 -29.00
N LYS A 218 9.35 16.37 -29.54
CA LYS A 218 10.70 15.81 -29.65
C LYS A 218 11.34 15.58 -28.27
N ALA A 219 11.05 16.43 -27.28
CA ALA A 219 11.53 16.25 -25.91
C ALA A 219 10.81 15.06 -25.24
N LEU A 220 9.48 15.00 -25.34
CA LEU A 220 8.67 13.90 -24.78
C LEU A 220 9.02 12.54 -25.41
N ASN A 221 9.42 12.51 -26.69
CA ASN A 221 9.84 11.28 -27.35
C ASN A 221 11.22 10.78 -26.92
N LYS A 222 11.98 11.54 -26.15
CA LYS A 222 13.30 11.15 -25.62
C LYS A 222 13.24 10.62 -24.19
N LEU A 223 12.13 10.81 -23.52
CA LEU A 223 11.80 10.20 -22.24
C LEU A 223 11.36 8.74 -22.45
#